data_dc6a621be5c172595d51d3cf6453c2f3
#
_entry.id   dc6a621be5c172595d51d3cf6453c2f3
#
_cell.length_a   1.000
_cell.length_b   1.000
_cell.length_c   1.000
_cell.angle_alpha   90.00
_cell.angle_beta   90.00
_cell.angle_gamma   90.00
#
_symmetry.space_group_name_H-M   'P 1'
#
loop_
_entity.id
_entity.type
_entity.pdbx_description
1 polymer ?
#
loop_
_entity_poly.entity_id
_entity_poly.type
_entity_poly.pdbx_seq_one_letter_code
_entity_poly.pdbx_strand_id
1 'polypeptide(L)'
;MNINEKKSFDVIVIGGGAAGMMAAITAASNGADTMILEHKDRVGKKILSTGNGKCNYTNELQGVTYYRGDDPAFVLPVMEQFGFEETVSFFEKLGIYPKNRNGYYYPASEQAASVLDVLRMELTFRHVSVVTECELRNILEKKNGFLLETDKGRFSGKKIIFATG
;
A
#
# COMPACT_ATOMS: atom_id res chain seq x y z
N MET A 1 -2.84 20.73 6.83
CA MET A 1 -3.08 21.26 5.48
C MET A 1 -4.47 20.80 5.07
N ASN A 2 -5.33 21.70 4.69
CA ASN A 2 -6.73 21.34 4.40
C ASN A 2 -6.77 20.62 3.04
N ILE A 3 -7.12 19.37 3.01
CA ILE A 3 -7.17 18.50 1.80
C ILE A 3 -8.09 19.09 0.71
N ASN A 4 -9.01 19.96 1.10
CA ASN A 4 -9.94 20.62 0.16
C ASN A 4 -9.30 21.67 -0.77
N GLU A 5 -8.05 22.08 -0.54
CA GLU A 5 -7.37 23.09 -1.37
C GLU A 5 -6.44 22.47 -2.41
N LYS A 6 -5.83 21.32 -2.13
CA LYS A 6 -4.90 20.67 -3.06
C LYS A 6 -5.59 19.61 -3.89
N LYS A 7 -5.68 19.81 -5.19
CA LYS A 7 -6.36 18.93 -6.14
C LYS A 7 -5.44 18.27 -7.15
N SER A 8 -4.12 18.48 -7.06
CA SER A 8 -3.13 17.94 -8.01
C SER A 8 -1.97 17.27 -7.29
N PHE A 9 -1.59 16.07 -7.74
CA PHE A 9 -0.56 15.21 -7.15
C PHE A 9 0.35 14.62 -8.24
N ASP A 10 1.55 14.19 -7.85
CA ASP A 10 2.42 13.44 -8.77
C ASP A 10 1.90 12.00 -8.93
N VAL A 11 1.48 11.38 -7.83
CA VAL A 11 0.96 10.01 -7.81
C VAL A 11 -0.35 9.95 -7.02
N ILE A 12 -1.37 9.34 -7.62
CA ILE A 12 -2.61 8.98 -6.92
C ILE A 12 -2.72 7.46 -6.86
N VAL A 13 -2.79 6.91 -5.66
CA VAL A 13 -3.00 5.48 -5.41
C VAL A 13 -4.47 5.24 -5.13
N ILE A 14 -5.08 4.33 -5.88
CA ILE A 14 -6.49 3.95 -5.74
C ILE A 14 -6.55 2.65 -4.95
N GLY A 15 -7.07 2.75 -3.73
CA GLY A 15 -7.12 1.67 -2.75
C GLY A 15 -6.03 1.80 -1.68
N GLY A 16 -6.46 1.87 -0.42
CA GLY A 16 -5.61 2.03 0.77
C GLY A 16 -5.35 0.71 1.51
N GLY A 17 -5.32 -0.43 0.82
CA GLY A 17 -4.89 -1.71 1.38
C GLY A 17 -3.37 -1.77 1.61
N ALA A 18 -2.85 -2.95 1.97
CA ALA A 18 -1.41 -3.14 2.19
C ALA A 18 -0.58 -2.71 0.98
N ALA A 19 -0.96 -3.18 -0.22
CA ALA A 19 -0.28 -2.84 -1.47
C ALA A 19 -0.33 -1.33 -1.76
N GLY A 20 -1.50 -0.69 -1.56
CA GLY A 20 -1.66 0.74 -1.79
C GLY A 20 -0.87 1.60 -0.81
N MET A 21 -0.83 1.22 0.47
CA MET A 21 0.00 1.92 1.46
C MET A 21 1.49 1.78 1.12
N MET A 22 1.96 0.58 0.76
CA MET A 22 3.35 0.36 0.32
C MET A 22 3.69 1.19 -0.92
N ALA A 23 2.81 1.20 -1.93
CA ALA A 23 3.01 1.99 -3.14
C ALA A 23 3.10 3.49 -2.84
N ALA A 24 2.23 4.00 -1.98
CA ALA A 24 2.22 5.40 -1.59
C ALA A 24 3.46 5.79 -0.76
N ILE A 25 3.86 4.95 0.21
CA ILE A 25 5.08 5.15 0.98
C ILE A 25 6.29 5.18 0.05
N THR A 26 6.39 4.23 -0.88
CA THR A 26 7.50 4.15 -1.83
C THR A 26 7.55 5.38 -2.74
N ALA A 27 6.41 5.79 -3.31
CA ALA A 27 6.34 6.98 -4.14
C ALA A 27 6.77 8.25 -3.38
N ALA A 28 6.23 8.44 -2.18
CA ALA A 28 6.55 9.59 -1.33
C ALA A 28 8.01 9.57 -0.85
N SER A 29 8.57 8.40 -0.56
CA SER A 29 9.99 8.25 -0.19
C SER A 29 10.94 8.65 -1.32
N ASN A 30 10.48 8.59 -2.57
CA ASN A 30 11.21 9.07 -3.75
C ASN A 30 10.85 10.51 -4.14
N GLY A 31 10.23 11.27 -3.24
CA GLY A 31 9.96 12.70 -3.41
C GLY A 31 8.69 13.02 -4.20
N ALA A 32 7.87 12.03 -4.55
CA ALA A 32 6.60 12.28 -5.22
C ALA A 32 5.54 12.81 -4.22
N ASP A 33 4.84 13.85 -4.62
CA ASP A 33 3.65 14.29 -3.92
C ASP A 33 2.52 13.29 -4.14
N THR A 34 2.12 12.59 -3.08
CA THR A 34 1.34 11.36 -3.19
C THR A 34 0.02 11.45 -2.42
N MET A 35 -1.03 10.88 -3.02
CA MET A 35 -2.35 10.73 -2.41
C MET A 35 -2.82 9.29 -2.47
N ILE A 36 -3.59 8.87 -1.45
CA ILE A 36 -4.40 7.64 -1.46
C ILE A 36 -5.88 8.02 -1.49
N LEU A 37 -6.63 7.39 -2.40
CA LEU A 37 -8.10 7.36 -2.40
C LEU A 37 -8.57 6.00 -1.89
N GLU A 38 -9.31 5.97 -0.80
CA GLU A 38 -9.84 4.74 -0.18
C GLU A 38 -11.36 4.85 -0.01
N HIS A 39 -12.09 3.83 -0.46
CA HIS A 39 -13.56 3.81 -0.37
C HIS A 39 -14.09 3.47 1.03
N LYS A 40 -13.29 2.80 1.86
CA LYS A 40 -13.63 2.52 3.26
C LYS A 40 -13.37 3.75 4.16
N ASP A 41 -13.84 3.66 5.39
CA ASP A 41 -13.67 4.66 6.45
C ASP A 41 -12.19 4.86 6.89
N ARG A 42 -11.30 3.93 6.53
CA ARG A 42 -9.88 3.99 6.88
C ARG A 42 -9.03 3.05 6.04
N VAL A 43 -7.76 3.41 5.84
CA VAL A 43 -6.77 2.58 5.14
C VAL A 43 -6.36 1.36 5.98
N GLY A 44 -5.98 0.27 5.28
CA GLY A 44 -5.39 -0.93 5.87
C GLY A 44 -6.35 -1.83 6.64
N LYS A 45 -7.65 -1.61 6.54
CA LYS A 45 -8.67 -2.35 7.31
C LYS A 45 -8.54 -3.87 7.17
N LYS A 46 -8.21 -4.36 5.97
CA LYS A 46 -8.06 -5.80 5.69
C LYS A 46 -6.86 -6.43 6.39
N ILE A 47 -5.81 -5.64 6.71
CA ILE A 47 -4.62 -6.15 7.42
C ILE A 47 -5.01 -6.76 8.76
N LEU A 48 -5.97 -6.15 9.48
CA LEU A 48 -6.40 -6.57 10.81
C LEU A 48 -6.97 -8.00 10.85
N SER A 49 -7.46 -8.51 9.72
CA SER A 49 -7.99 -9.87 9.59
C SER A 49 -7.00 -10.88 9.03
N THR A 50 -5.83 -10.44 8.57
CA THR A 50 -4.81 -11.33 8.00
C THR A 50 -4.10 -12.15 9.09
N GLY A 51 -3.63 -13.35 8.72
CA GLY A 51 -2.90 -14.21 9.65
C GLY A 51 -3.67 -14.49 10.95
N ASN A 52 -5.00 -14.60 10.89
CA ASN A 52 -5.87 -14.76 12.07
C ASN A 52 -5.66 -13.63 13.11
N GLY A 53 -5.60 -12.39 12.66
CA GLY A 53 -5.38 -11.20 13.50
C GLY A 53 -3.91 -10.93 13.88
N LYS A 54 -2.97 -11.74 13.37
CA LYS A 54 -1.54 -11.63 13.67
C LYS A 54 -0.71 -10.98 12.57
N CYS A 55 -1.26 -10.89 11.35
CA CYS A 55 -0.60 -10.43 10.13
C CYS A 55 0.64 -11.27 9.77
N ASN A 56 0.44 -12.37 9.04
CA ASN A 56 1.53 -13.00 8.32
C ASN A 56 1.94 -12.07 7.17
N TYR A 57 3.05 -11.33 7.32
CA TYR A 57 3.40 -10.30 6.35
C TYR A 57 4.38 -10.77 5.27
N THR A 58 5.11 -11.89 5.49
CA THR A 58 5.93 -12.53 4.48
C THR A 58 6.23 -14.00 4.82
N ASN A 59 6.86 -14.71 3.87
CA ASN A 59 7.30 -16.09 4.02
C ASN A 59 8.72 -16.23 3.42
N GLU A 60 9.60 -17.00 4.05
CA GLU A 60 10.95 -17.27 3.54
C GLU A 60 10.94 -18.17 2.31
N LEU A 61 9.90 -19.03 2.18
CA LEU A 61 9.74 -19.90 1.02
C LEU A 61 9.04 -19.11 -0.11
N GLN A 62 9.84 -18.52 -0.96
CA GLN A 62 9.38 -17.79 -2.14
C GLN A 62 9.88 -18.48 -3.40
N GLY A 63 9.02 -18.61 -4.38
CA GLY A 63 9.34 -19.24 -5.66
C GLY A 63 8.07 -19.53 -6.45
N VAL A 64 8.21 -19.70 -7.76
CA VAL A 64 7.09 -19.85 -8.68
C VAL A 64 6.13 -20.99 -8.29
N THR A 65 6.66 -22.05 -7.66
CA THR A 65 5.88 -23.22 -7.23
C THR A 65 4.86 -22.94 -6.13
N TYR A 66 5.01 -21.82 -5.41
CA TYR A 66 4.10 -21.38 -4.34
C TYR A 66 2.97 -20.49 -4.84
N TYR A 67 3.05 -20.04 -6.10
CA TYR A 67 2.04 -19.18 -6.70
C TYR A 67 1.12 -19.98 -7.63
N ARG A 68 -0.11 -19.50 -7.79
CA ARG A 68 -1.15 -20.09 -8.63
C ARG A 68 -1.72 -19.00 -9.54
N GLY A 69 -2.06 -19.35 -10.74
CA GLY A 69 -2.62 -18.44 -11.75
C GLY A 69 -2.26 -18.92 -13.15
N ASP A 70 -2.66 -18.18 -14.16
CA ASP A 70 -2.38 -18.49 -15.56
C ASP A 70 -0.89 -18.34 -15.90
N ASP A 71 -0.21 -17.39 -15.28
CA ASP A 71 1.24 -17.20 -15.37
C ASP A 71 1.87 -17.00 -13.98
N PRO A 72 2.20 -18.09 -13.26
CA PRO A 72 2.84 -17.99 -11.95
C PRO A 72 4.23 -17.34 -11.99
N ALA A 73 4.90 -17.35 -13.14
CA ALA A 73 6.24 -16.75 -13.29
C ALA A 73 6.19 -15.21 -13.27
N PHE A 74 5.03 -14.61 -13.47
CA PHE A 74 4.84 -13.15 -13.39
C PHE A 74 5.34 -12.54 -12.09
N VAL A 75 5.38 -13.31 -10.99
CA VAL A 75 5.85 -12.82 -9.68
C VAL A 75 7.38 -12.65 -9.61
N LEU A 76 8.15 -13.37 -10.43
CA LEU A 76 9.62 -13.41 -10.31
C LEU A 76 10.27 -12.02 -10.44
N PRO A 77 9.97 -11.18 -11.46
CA PRO A 77 10.57 -9.86 -11.59
C PRO A 77 10.25 -8.93 -10.42
N VAL A 78 9.11 -9.14 -9.73
CA VAL A 78 8.75 -8.37 -8.54
C VAL A 78 9.56 -8.83 -7.34
N MET A 79 9.68 -10.16 -7.14
CA MET A 79 10.43 -10.75 -6.03
C MET A 79 11.93 -10.47 -6.12
N GLU A 80 12.49 -10.38 -7.33
CA GLU A 80 13.89 -9.99 -7.56
C GLU A 80 14.18 -8.55 -7.12
N GLN A 81 13.18 -7.67 -7.17
CA GLN A 81 13.30 -6.26 -6.77
C GLN A 81 12.90 -6.02 -5.31
N PHE A 82 11.91 -6.75 -4.83
CA PHE A 82 11.38 -6.60 -3.48
C PHE A 82 10.83 -7.96 -3.00
N GLY A 83 11.73 -8.80 -2.49
CA GLY A 83 11.44 -10.16 -2.04
C GLY A 83 11.27 -10.26 -0.52
N PHE A 84 11.66 -11.41 -0.01
CA PHE A 84 11.56 -11.72 1.42
C PHE A 84 12.44 -10.81 2.28
N GLU A 85 13.73 -10.68 1.94
CA GLU A 85 14.68 -9.91 2.75
C GLU A 85 14.35 -8.42 2.75
N GLU A 86 13.97 -7.85 1.60
CA GLU A 86 13.56 -6.45 1.48
C GLU A 86 12.29 -6.20 2.29
N THR A 87 11.35 -7.15 2.29
CA THR A 87 10.11 -7.03 3.08
C THR A 87 10.42 -7.04 4.57
N VAL A 88 11.25 -7.95 5.05
CA VAL A 88 11.67 -8.00 6.46
C VAL A 88 12.39 -6.71 6.85
N SER A 89 13.40 -6.31 6.06
CA SER A 89 14.18 -5.09 6.29
C SER A 89 13.31 -3.83 6.30
N PHE A 90 12.32 -3.75 5.42
CA PHE A 90 11.36 -2.63 5.41
C PHE A 90 10.61 -2.53 6.73
N PHE A 91 10.05 -3.63 7.21
CA PHE A 91 9.28 -3.63 8.45
C PHE A 91 10.17 -3.43 9.70
N GLU A 92 11.38 -3.96 9.72
CA GLU A 92 12.35 -3.73 10.80
C GLU A 92 12.72 -2.23 10.92
N LYS A 93 12.91 -1.54 9.80
CA LYS A 93 13.13 -0.08 9.78
C LYS A 93 11.96 0.70 10.35
N LEU A 94 10.75 0.16 10.28
CA LEU A 94 9.55 0.73 10.90
C LEU A 94 9.33 0.25 12.35
N GLY A 95 10.26 -0.55 12.92
CA GLY A 95 10.19 -1.04 14.29
C GLY A 95 9.38 -2.33 14.47
N ILE A 96 9.05 -3.03 13.39
CA ILE A 96 8.40 -4.34 13.43
C ILE A 96 9.47 -5.43 13.38
N TYR A 97 9.81 -5.99 14.53
CA TYR A 97 10.72 -7.14 14.60
C TYR A 97 10.01 -8.43 14.19
N PRO A 98 10.68 -9.29 13.40
CA PRO A 98 10.09 -10.52 12.88
C PRO A 98 9.99 -11.61 13.95
N LYS A 99 8.94 -12.41 13.89
CA LYS A 99 8.79 -13.69 14.56
C LYS A 99 8.56 -14.77 13.53
N ASN A 100 9.57 -15.64 13.36
CA ASN A 100 9.47 -16.79 12.46
C ASN A 100 8.67 -17.93 13.10
N ARG A 101 7.73 -18.48 12.36
CA ARG A 101 6.98 -19.71 12.68
C ARG A 101 6.99 -20.63 11.46
N ASN A 102 7.98 -21.52 11.39
CA ASN A 102 8.13 -22.49 10.30
C ASN A 102 8.13 -21.83 8.90
N GLY A 103 8.91 -20.73 8.74
CA GLY A 103 9.00 -19.99 7.50
C GLY A 103 7.97 -18.86 7.32
N TYR A 104 6.92 -18.82 8.13
CA TYR A 104 5.94 -17.75 8.15
C TYR A 104 6.38 -16.65 9.11
N TYR A 105 6.38 -15.41 8.64
CA TYR A 105 6.84 -14.25 9.39
C TYR A 105 5.68 -13.39 9.86
N TYR A 106 5.68 -13.13 11.17
CA TYR A 106 4.70 -12.32 11.88
C TYR A 106 5.42 -11.19 12.63
N PRO A 107 4.74 -10.11 13.02
CA PRO A 107 5.32 -9.17 13.97
C PRO A 107 5.55 -9.87 15.33
N ALA A 108 6.62 -9.51 16.03
CA ALA A 108 6.93 -10.10 17.36
C ALA A 108 5.79 -9.91 18.36
N SER A 109 5.01 -8.84 18.22
CA SER A 109 3.79 -8.57 19.00
C SER A 109 2.67 -9.58 18.74
N GLU A 110 2.71 -10.32 17.63
CA GLU A 110 1.65 -11.18 17.12
C GLU A 110 0.29 -10.47 16.97
N GLN A 111 0.33 -9.17 16.70
CA GLN A 111 -0.86 -8.33 16.51
C GLN A 111 -0.80 -7.62 15.16
N ALA A 112 -1.78 -7.86 14.31
CA ALA A 112 -1.90 -7.19 13.01
C ALA A 112 -2.01 -5.66 13.14
N ALA A 113 -2.52 -5.18 14.28
CA ALA A 113 -2.60 -3.75 14.57
C ALA A 113 -1.22 -3.09 14.57
N SER A 114 -0.17 -3.74 15.12
CA SER A 114 1.18 -3.17 15.13
C SER A 114 1.70 -2.89 13.72
N VAL A 115 1.46 -3.82 12.77
CA VAL A 115 1.85 -3.64 11.37
C VAL A 115 1.06 -2.50 10.72
N LEU A 116 -0.24 -2.44 10.97
CA LEU A 116 -1.09 -1.39 10.44
C LEU A 116 -0.71 -0.01 10.96
N ASP A 117 -0.42 0.09 12.25
CA ASP A 117 -0.11 1.36 12.90
C ASP A 117 1.21 1.94 12.37
N VAL A 118 2.26 1.14 12.21
CA VAL A 118 3.53 1.65 11.65
C VAL A 118 3.38 2.08 10.19
N LEU A 119 2.58 1.38 9.39
CA LEU A 119 2.30 1.80 8.02
C LEU A 119 1.54 3.14 7.98
N ARG A 120 0.57 3.35 8.86
CA ARG A 120 -0.15 4.62 8.97
C ARG A 120 0.75 5.75 9.47
N MET A 121 1.61 5.47 10.43
CA MET A 121 2.60 6.43 10.92
C MET A 121 3.56 6.84 9.79
N GLU A 122 4.02 5.88 8.98
CA GLU A 122 4.91 6.16 7.85
C GLU A 122 4.21 6.98 6.76
N LEU A 123 2.93 6.71 6.45
CA LEU A 123 2.15 7.57 5.54
C LEU A 123 2.10 9.01 6.05
N THR A 124 1.87 9.19 7.35
CA THR A 124 1.83 10.52 7.98
C THR A 124 3.20 11.19 7.95
N PHE A 125 4.25 10.47 8.30
CA PHE A 125 5.63 10.95 8.28
C PHE A 125 6.08 11.40 6.89
N ARG A 126 5.64 10.68 5.84
CA ARG A 126 5.90 11.02 4.43
C ARG A 126 4.93 12.04 3.85
N HIS A 127 4.06 12.62 4.66
CA HIS A 127 3.06 13.60 4.22
C HIS A 127 2.13 13.10 3.09
N VAL A 128 1.87 11.79 3.02
CA VAL A 128 0.91 11.23 2.07
C VAL A 128 -0.49 11.73 2.41
N SER A 129 -1.16 12.32 1.44
CA SER A 129 -2.57 12.73 1.59
C SER A 129 -3.48 11.50 1.53
N VAL A 130 -4.37 11.32 2.50
CA VAL A 130 -5.31 10.19 2.52
C VAL A 130 -6.74 10.72 2.53
N VAL A 131 -7.53 10.30 1.54
CA VAL A 131 -8.96 10.58 1.46
C VAL A 131 -9.71 9.26 1.57
N THR A 132 -10.42 9.08 2.68
CA THR A 132 -11.25 7.92 2.97
C THR A 132 -12.71 8.17 2.61
N GLU A 133 -13.55 7.12 2.62
CA GLU A 133 -14.95 7.20 2.22
C GLU A 133 -15.11 7.87 0.86
N CYS A 134 -14.16 7.61 -0.05
CA CYS A 134 -14.06 8.25 -1.35
C CYS A 134 -14.26 7.22 -2.46
N GLU A 135 -15.36 7.33 -3.15
CA GLU A 135 -15.70 6.44 -4.26
C GLU A 135 -15.21 7.03 -5.59
N LEU A 136 -14.31 6.33 -6.24
CA LEU A 136 -13.90 6.67 -7.59
C LEU A 136 -15.00 6.29 -8.59
N ARG A 137 -15.46 7.26 -9.37
CA ARG A 137 -16.53 7.09 -10.36
C ARG A 137 -16.02 6.99 -11.78
N ASN A 138 -15.00 7.79 -12.10
CA ASN A 138 -14.48 7.86 -13.46
C ASN A 138 -13.02 8.29 -13.48
N ILE A 139 -12.30 7.88 -14.52
CA ILE A 139 -10.92 8.30 -14.80
C ILE A 139 -10.87 8.79 -16.23
N LEU A 140 -10.42 10.02 -16.40
CA LEU A 140 -10.23 10.65 -17.69
C LEU A 140 -8.74 10.85 -17.94
N GLU A 141 -8.22 10.26 -19.00
CA GLU A 141 -6.87 10.53 -19.47
C GLU A 141 -6.78 11.96 -19.99
N LYS A 142 -5.71 12.66 -19.65
CA LYS A 142 -5.38 14.02 -20.07
C LYS A 142 -3.98 14.06 -20.66
N LYS A 143 -3.65 15.10 -21.41
CA LYS A 143 -2.34 15.26 -22.06
C LYS A 143 -1.14 15.05 -21.12
N ASN A 144 -1.28 15.41 -19.82
CA ASN A 144 -0.19 15.37 -18.85
C ASN A 144 -0.58 14.56 -17.58
N GLY A 145 -1.39 13.52 -17.70
CA GLY A 145 -1.79 12.69 -16.57
C GLY A 145 -3.27 12.32 -16.61
N PHE A 146 -3.90 12.28 -15.45
CA PHE A 146 -5.25 11.76 -15.26
C PHE A 146 -6.09 12.72 -14.41
N LEU A 147 -7.38 12.78 -14.72
CA LEU A 147 -8.39 13.42 -13.89
C LEU A 147 -9.31 12.35 -13.33
N LEU A 148 -9.36 12.24 -12.00
CA LEU A 148 -10.19 11.31 -11.27
C LEU A 148 -11.45 12.03 -10.78
N GLU A 149 -12.61 11.52 -11.13
CA GLU A 149 -13.91 12.01 -10.67
C GLU A 149 -14.41 11.10 -9.54
N THR A 150 -14.65 11.69 -8.39
CA THR A 150 -15.08 10.97 -7.19
C THR A 150 -16.35 11.63 -6.61
N ASP A 151 -16.97 10.99 -5.65
CA ASP A 151 -18.05 11.57 -4.85
C ASP A 151 -17.60 12.72 -3.94
N LYS A 152 -16.28 12.82 -3.67
CA LYS A 152 -15.66 13.91 -2.89
C LYS A 152 -15.03 15.01 -3.74
N GLY A 153 -15.27 14.99 -5.06
CA GLY A 153 -14.76 15.99 -5.98
C GLY A 153 -13.79 15.40 -7.02
N ARG A 154 -12.98 16.28 -7.61
CA ARG A 154 -12.07 15.91 -8.70
C ARG A 154 -10.62 16.07 -8.25
N PHE A 155 -9.79 15.07 -8.57
CA PHE A 155 -8.36 15.06 -8.29
C PHE A 155 -7.57 14.82 -9.58
N SER A 156 -6.44 15.51 -9.73
CA SER A 156 -5.54 15.33 -10.86
C SER A 156 -4.26 14.64 -10.41
N GLY A 157 -3.80 13.64 -11.16
CA GLY A 157 -2.54 12.95 -10.91
C GLY A 157 -1.72 12.81 -12.18
N LYS A 158 -0.40 12.98 -12.08
CA LYS A 158 0.50 12.69 -13.21
C LYS A 158 0.57 11.19 -13.49
N LYS A 159 0.51 10.38 -12.44
CA LYS A 159 0.48 8.91 -12.48
C LYS A 159 -0.63 8.39 -11.57
N ILE A 160 -1.15 7.22 -11.92
CA ILE A 160 -2.10 6.50 -11.08
C ILE A 160 -1.60 5.06 -10.83
N ILE A 161 -1.86 4.56 -9.64
CA ILE A 161 -1.56 3.18 -9.25
C ILE A 161 -2.87 2.55 -8.76
N PHE A 162 -3.27 1.45 -9.39
CA PHE A 162 -4.41 0.67 -8.94
C PHE A 162 -3.95 -0.36 -7.91
N ALA A 163 -4.52 -0.29 -6.71
CA ALA A 163 -4.25 -1.18 -5.58
C ALA A 163 -5.55 -1.61 -4.88
N THR A 164 -6.60 -1.81 -5.65
CA THR A 164 -7.96 -2.08 -5.15
C THR A 164 -8.14 -3.49 -4.57
N GLY A 165 -7.29 -4.44 -4.96
CA GLY A 165 -7.34 -5.83 -4.50
C GLY A 165 -8.33 -6.71 -5.25
#